data_6861724115e670bd9694c7c80165945d
#
_entry.id   6861724115e670bd9694c7c80165945d
#
_cell.length_a   1.000
_cell.length_b   1.000
_cell.length_c   1.000
_cell.angle_alpha   90.00
_cell.angle_beta   90.00
_cell.angle_gamma   90.00
#
_symmetry.space_group_name_H-M   'P 1'
#
loop_
_entity.id
_entity.type
_entity.pdbx_description
1 polymer ?
#
loop_
_entity_poly.entity_id
_entity_poly.type
_entity_poly.pdbx_seq_one_letter_code
_entity_poly.pdbx_strand_id
1 'polypeptide(L)'
;MDPDGARSLYALVDRIHKAHGMTVVVVEHDLNYLLPYMTHMVLMETGKIKVQGPFEEAARRAFPQESLRANLPELWRIKLGLEAKYPVTLQDWRSEAAALQELAERFEKEKDHD
;
A
#
# COMPACT_ATOMS: atom_id res chain seq x y z
N MET A 1 15.15 7.75 -11.45
CA MET A 1 15.78 7.76 -10.13
C MET A 1 15.94 6.32 -9.66
N ASP A 2 17.09 5.99 -9.10
CA ASP A 2 17.28 4.63 -8.60
C ASP A 2 16.47 4.37 -7.33
N PRO A 3 16.28 3.10 -6.93
CA PRO A 3 15.44 2.77 -5.78
C PRO A 3 15.90 3.42 -4.47
N ASP A 4 17.21 3.50 -4.25
CA ASP A 4 17.72 4.10 -3.01
C ASP A 4 17.50 5.61 -2.98
N GLY A 5 17.67 6.26 -4.13
CA GLY A 5 17.39 7.68 -4.25
C GLY A 5 15.91 8.00 -4.03
N ALA A 6 15.02 7.18 -4.58
CA ALA A 6 13.59 7.35 -4.38
C ALA A 6 13.19 7.20 -2.91
N ARG A 7 13.70 6.18 -2.24
CA ARG A 7 13.42 5.95 -0.81
C ARG A 7 13.91 7.11 0.04
N SER A 8 15.13 7.60 -0.23
CA SER A 8 15.71 8.72 0.52
C SER A 8 14.91 9.99 0.31
N LEU A 9 14.47 10.26 -0.91
CA LEU A 9 13.67 11.43 -1.23
C LEU A 9 12.34 11.41 -0.48
N TYR A 10 11.62 10.30 -0.54
CA TYR A 10 10.30 10.22 0.09
C TYR A 10 10.39 10.23 1.62
N ALA A 11 11.43 9.65 2.20
CA ALA A 11 11.66 9.74 3.62
C ALA A 11 11.91 11.19 4.05
N LEU A 12 12.66 11.95 3.26
CA LEU A 12 12.91 13.37 3.53
C LEU A 12 11.62 14.18 3.43
N VAL A 13 10.82 13.95 2.37
CA VAL A 13 9.54 14.64 2.18
C VAL A 13 8.62 14.36 3.37
N ASP A 14 8.57 13.12 3.84
CA ASP A 14 7.74 12.75 4.98
C ASP A 14 8.18 13.48 6.26
N ARG A 15 9.49 13.61 6.50
CA ARG A 15 9.99 14.36 7.66
C ARG A 15 9.61 15.83 7.58
N ILE A 16 9.70 16.43 6.41
CA ILE A 16 9.31 17.83 6.20
C ILE A 16 7.80 18.00 6.44
N HIS A 17 7.00 17.10 5.90
CA HIS A 17 5.56 17.07 6.10
C HIS A 17 5.19 17.03 7.58
N LYS A 18 5.79 16.13 8.34
CA LYS A 18 5.51 15.98 9.77
C LYS A 18 5.99 17.18 10.59
N ALA A 19 7.15 17.73 10.23
CA ALA A 19 7.73 18.84 10.97
C ALA A 19 6.93 20.13 10.79
N HIS A 20 6.34 20.35 9.62
CA HIS A 20 5.68 21.61 9.28
C HIS A 20 4.16 21.51 9.08
N GLY A 21 3.59 20.31 9.22
CA GLY A 21 2.16 20.12 9.03
C GLY A 21 1.68 20.38 7.61
N MET A 22 2.56 20.22 6.63
CA MET A 22 2.24 20.52 5.23
C MET A 22 1.49 19.36 4.58
N THR A 23 0.53 19.70 3.71
CA THR A 23 -0.09 18.73 2.83
C THR A 23 0.84 18.48 1.65
N VAL A 24 1.13 17.21 1.36
CA VAL A 24 2.02 16.84 0.27
C VAL A 24 1.26 15.96 -0.73
N VAL A 25 1.34 16.32 -2.00
CA VAL A 25 0.77 15.54 -3.10
C VAL A 25 1.92 15.07 -3.99
N VAL A 26 1.97 13.76 -4.25
CA VAL A 26 3.00 13.17 -5.09
C VAL A 26 2.32 12.47 -6.27
N VAL A 27 2.81 12.73 -7.47
CA VAL A 27 2.37 12.02 -8.68
C VAL A 27 3.47 11.05 -9.07
N GLU A 28 3.14 9.76 -9.13
CA GLU A 28 4.12 8.71 -9.33
C GLU A 28 3.50 7.53 -10.06
N HIS A 29 4.26 6.85 -10.90
CA HIS A 29 3.84 5.63 -11.55
C HIS A 29 4.03 4.40 -10.66
N ASP A 30 5.06 4.42 -9.83
CA ASP A 30 5.37 3.29 -8.93
C ASP A 30 5.03 3.68 -7.49
N LEU A 31 3.89 3.18 -7.01
CA LEU A 31 3.40 3.50 -5.68
C LEU A 31 4.11 2.70 -4.58
N ASN A 32 4.97 1.74 -4.92
CA ASN A 32 5.65 0.92 -3.91
C ASN A 32 6.48 1.76 -2.95
N TYR A 33 7.15 2.79 -3.46
CA TYR A 33 8.00 3.66 -2.63
C TYR A 33 7.19 4.60 -1.73
N LEU A 34 5.94 4.84 -2.06
CA LEU A 34 5.07 5.74 -1.31
C LEU A 34 4.26 5.02 -0.24
N LEU A 35 4.18 3.70 -0.31
CA LEU A 35 3.30 2.91 0.55
C LEU A 35 3.47 3.23 2.05
N PRO A 36 4.69 3.38 2.60
CA PRO A 36 4.83 3.68 4.03
C PRO A 36 4.22 5.01 4.45
N TYR A 37 4.04 5.93 3.51
CA TYR A 37 3.66 7.32 3.81
C TYR A 37 2.27 7.69 3.35
N MET A 38 1.62 6.89 2.51
CA MET A 38 0.33 7.24 1.93
C MET A 38 -0.79 7.26 2.95
N THR A 39 -1.53 8.36 2.98
CA THR A 39 -2.78 8.45 3.72
C THR A 39 -3.97 8.35 2.77
N HIS A 40 -3.86 8.96 1.60
CA HIS A 40 -4.90 8.97 0.58
C HIS A 40 -4.31 8.62 -0.77
N MET A 41 -5.13 8.07 -1.64
CA MET A 41 -4.70 7.66 -2.97
C MET A 41 -5.73 8.10 -4.00
N VAL A 42 -5.22 8.55 -5.14
CA VAL A 42 -6.03 8.84 -6.33
C VAL A 42 -5.46 8.01 -7.47
N LEU A 43 -6.31 7.20 -8.10
CA LEU A 43 -5.93 6.47 -9.31
C LEU A 43 -6.64 7.08 -10.50
N MET A 44 -5.88 7.41 -11.53
CA MET A 44 -6.39 8.01 -12.74
C MET A 44 -6.15 7.09 -13.95
N GLU A 45 -7.07 7.13 -14.88
CA GLU A 45 -7.00 6.36 -16.11
C GLU A 45 -7.64 7.16 -17.22
N THR A 46 -6.94 7.30 -18.34
CA THR A 46 -7.40 8.08 -19.50
C THR A 46 -7.92 9.48 -19.12
N GLY A 47 -7.14 10.17 -18.28
CA GLY A 47 -7.46 11.53 -17.87
C GLY A 47 -8.60 11.67 -16.89
N LYS A 48 -9.10 10.56 -16.35
CA LYS A 48 -10.23 10.57 -15.41
C LYS A 48 -9.85 9.94 -14.09
N ILE A 49 -10.40 10.48 -13.00
CA ILE A 49 -10.26 9.88 -11.68
C ILE A 49 -11.19 8.67 -11.62
N LYS A 50 -10.61 7.51 -11.39
CA LYS A 50 -11.36 6.25 -11.28
C LYS A 50 -11.65 5.86 -9.85
N VAL A 51 -10.69 6.09 -8.94
CA VAL A 51 -10.81 5.80 -7.53
C VAL A 51 -10.08 6.87 -6.75
N GLN A 52 -10.66 7.34 -5.65
CA GLN A 52 -10.00 8.27 -4.74
C GLN A 52 -10.54 8.08 -3.32
N GLY A 53 -9.72 8.38 -2.34
CA GLY A 53 -10.10 8.33 -0.94
C GLY A 53 -8.98 7.88 -0.04
N PRO A 54 -9.30 7.61 1.24
CA PRO A 54 -8.34 6.99 2.15
C PRO A 54 -7.75 5.75 1.52
N PHE A 55 -6.46 5.52 1.75
CA PHE A 55 -5.71 4.51 0.99
C PHE A 55 -6.37 3.14 1.02
N GLU A 56 -6.72 2.64 2.21
CA GLU A 56 -7.30 1.29 2.31
C GLU A 56 -8.61 1.16 1.53
N GLU A 57 -9.50 2.12 1.69
CA GLU A 57 -10.78 2.10 0.98
C GLU A 57 -10.61 2.18 -0.52
N ALA A 58 -9.72 3.06 -0.97
CA ALA A 58 -9.44 3.22 -2.39
C ALA A 58 -8.82 1.96 -2.98
N ALA A 59 -7.87 1.34 -2.25
CA ALA A 59 -7.24 0.10 -2.68
C ALA A 59 -8.24 -1.04 -2.81
N ARG A 60 -9.16 -1.17 -1.85
CA ARG A 60 -10.19 -2.21 -1.89
C ARG A 60 -11.16 -2.02 -3.05
N ARG A 61 -11.49 -0.77 -3.39
CA ARG A 61 -12.36 -0.49 -4.54
C ARG A 61 -11.65 -0.72 -5.87
N ALA A 62 -10.34 -0.46 -5.92
CA ALA A 62 -9.54 -0.66 -7.13
C ALA A 62 -9.27 -2.13 -7.42
N PHE A 63 -9.14 -2.95 -6.38
CA PHE A 63 -8.67 -4.33 -6.51
C PHE A 63 -9.47 -5.20 -7.47
N PRO A 64 -10.82 -5.16 -7.49
CA PRO A 64 -11.58 -5.98 -8.44
C PRO A 64 -11.40 -5.59 -9.90
N GLN A 65 -10.92 -4.37 -10.17
CA GLN A 65 -10.74 -3.86 -11.53
C GLN A 65 -9.30 -4.12 -11.98
N GLU A 66 -9.13 -5.00 -12.96
CA GLU A 66 -7.80 -5.47 -13.37
C GLU A 66 -6.82 -4.32 -13.70
N SER A 67 -7.28 -3.32 -14.47
CA SER A 67 -6.40 -2.22 -14.88
C SER A 67 -5.97 -1.35 -13.69
N LEU A 68 -6.85 -1.16 -12.71
CA LEU A 68 -6.54 -0.39 -11.51
C LEU A 68 -5.72 -1.20 -10.53
N ARG A 69 -6.04 -2.50 -10.39
CA ARG A 69 -5.29 -3.41 -9.52
C ARG A 69 -3.81 -3.45 -9.89
N ALA A 70 -3.51 -3.39 -11.18
CA ALA A 70 -2.13 -3.43 -11.66
C ALA A 70 -1.30 -2.24 -11.16
N ASN A 71 -1.94 -1.13 -10.79
CA ASN A 71 -1.28 0.07 -10.30
C ASN A 71 -1.16 0.15 -8.79
N LEU A 72 -1.77 -0.78 -8.07
CA LEU A 72 -1.65 -0.82 -6.61
C LEU A 72 -0.23 -1.24 -6.19
N PRO A 73 0.23 -0.80 -5.01
CA PRO A 73 1.48 -1.33 -4.48
C PRO A 73 1.46 -2.84 -4.43
N GLU A 74 2.58 -3.47 -4.81
CA GLU A 74 2.67 -4.92 -4.90
C GLU A 74 2.24 -5.62 -3.61
N LEU A 75 2.69 -5.10 -2.47
CA LEU A 75 2.37 -5.69 -1.18
C LEU A 75 0.86 -5.73 -0.92
N TRP A 76 0.14 -4.70 -1.35
CA TRP A 76 -1.31 -4.64 -1.19
C TRP A 76 -2.05 -5.51 -2.20
N ARG A 77 -1.47 -5.72 -3.39
CA ARG A 77 -2.04 -6.70 -4.32
C ARG A 77 -1.98 -8.10 -3.72
N ILE A 78 -0.88 -8.42 -3.05
CA ILE A 78 -0.73 -9.70 -2.35
C ILE A 78 -1.72 -9.79 -1.19
N LYS A 79 -1.78 -8.76 -0.36
CA LYS A 79 -2.67 -8.72 0.80
C LYS A 79 -4.13 -8.94 0.40
N LEU A 80 -4.61 -8.14 -0.54
CA LEU A 80 -6.01 -8.20 -0.96
C LEU A 80 -6.31 -9.48 -1.71
N GLY A 81 -5.32 -10.03 -2.43
CA GLY A 81 -5.45 -11.33 -3.06
C GLY A 81 -5.61 -12.46 -2.06
N LEU A 82 -4.86 -12.41 -0.96
CA LEU A 82 -5.00 -13.40 0.11
C LEU A 82 -6.35 -13.29 0.80
N GLU A 83 -6.80 -12.07 1.07
CA GLU A 83 -8.12 -11.86 1.68
C GLU A 83 -9.26 -12.29 0.79
N ALA A 84 -9.10 -12.18 -0.54
CA ALA A 84 -10.11 -12.63 -1.49
C ALA A 84 -10.18 -14.15 -1.59
N LYS A 85 -9.07 -14.82 -1.35
CA LYS A 85 -8.97 -16.28 -1.52
C LYS A 85 -9.23 -17.05 -0.23
N TYR A 86 -8.90 -16.47 0.92
CA TYR A 86 -9.01 -17.13 2.21
C TYR A 86 -9.86 -16.30 3.17
N PRO A 87 -10.52 -16.91 4.17
CA PRO A 87 -11.34 -16.18 5.13
C PRO A 87 -10.49 -15.51 6.20
N VAL A 88 -9.65 -14.56 5.80
CA VAL A 88 -8.75 -13.83 6.69
C VAL A 88 -8.90 -12.33 6.47
N THR A 89 -8.68 -11.56 7.53
CA THR A 89 -8.53 -10.11 7.44
C THR A 89 -7.13 -9.78 7.93
N LEU A 90 -6.34 -9.20 7.04
CA LEU A 90 -4.96 -8.86 7.33
C LEU A 90 -4.85 -7.40 7.75
N GLN A 91 -3.77 -7.09 8.48
CA GLN A 91 -3.57 -5.75 9.01
C GLN A 91 -3.10 -4.78 7.90
N ASP A 92 -2.83 -3.55 8.30
CA ASP A 92 -2.39 -2.50 7.37
C ASP A 92 -0.91 -2.68 7.03
N TRP A 93 -0.63 -3.37 5.95
CA TRP A 93 0.74 -3.66 5.54
C TRP A 93 1.35 -2.44 4.86
N ARG A 94 2.23 -1.76 5.57
CA ARG A 94 2.96 -0.60 5.03
C ARG A 94 4.40 -0.93 4.69
N SER A 95 4.89 -2.11 5.07
CA SER A 95 6.23 -2.57 4.79
C SER A 95 6.25 -4.09 4.68
N GLU A 96 7.28 -4.61 4.00
CA GLU A 96 7.48 -6.06 3.94
C GLU A 96 7.66 -6.67 5.32
N ALA A 97 8.37 -5.95 6.21
CA ALA A 97 8.59 -6.44 7.57
C ALA A 97 7.27 -6.65 8.30
N ALA A 98 6.34 -5.70 8.18
CA ALA A 98 5.03 -5.82 8.82
C ALA A 98 4.24 -7.02 8.26
N ALA A 99 4.29 -7.22 6.94
CA ALA A 99 3.62 -8.34 6.30
C ALA A 99 4.21 -9.67 6.74
N LEU A 100 5.53 -9.78 6.75
CA LEU A 100 6.21 -11.01 7.17
C LEU A 100 5.93 -11.33 8.62
N GLN A 101 5.91 -10.31 9.48
CA GLN A 101 5.62 -10.51 10.90
C GLN A 101 4.22 -11.07 11.10
N GLU A 102 3.22 -10.50 10.44
CA GLU A 102 1.85 -10.99 10.58
C GLU A 102 1.69 -12.41 10.04
N LEU A 103 2.26 -12.70 8.87
CA LEU A 103 2.18 -14.02 8.29
C LEU A 103 2.88 -15.07 9.16
N ALA A 104 4.03 -14.73 9.72
CA ALA A 104 4.76 -15.62 10.63
C ALA A 104 3.93 -15.93 11.87
N GLU A 105 3.32 -14.90 12.48
CA GLU A 105 2.48 -15.09 13.66
C GLU A 105 1.27 -15.97 13.37
N ARG A 106 0.60 -15.76 12.23
CA ARG A 106 -0.54 -16.58 11.85
C ARG A 106 -0.12 -18.02 11.55
N PHE A 107 1.02 -18.21 10.90
CA PHE A 107 1.53 -19.53 10.61
C PHE A 107 1.88 -20.31 11.89
N GLU A 108 2.48 -19.63 12.87
CA GLU A 108 2.81 -20.24 14.15
C GLU A 108 1.55 -20.64 14.92
N LYS A 109 0.49 -19.81 14.88
CA LYS A 109 -0.78 -20.14 15.51
C LYS A 109 -1.41 -21.39 14.92
N GLU A 110 -1.38 -21.54 13.60
CA GLU A 110 -1.88 -22.75 12.95
C GLU A 110 -1.09 -23.97 13.35
N LYS A 111 0.22 -23.82 13.50
CA LYS A 111 1.11 -24.89 13.92
C LYS A 111 0.82 -25.35 15.34
N ASP A 112 0.46 -24.43 16.21
CA ASP A 112 0.14 -24.71 17.62
C ASP A 112 -1.21 -25.42 17.78
N HIS A 113 -2.05 -25.41 16.76
CA HIS A 113 -3.35 -26.09 16.78
C HIS A 113 -3.30 -27.55 16.34
N ASP A 114 -2.16 -28.01 15.86
CA ASP A 114 -1.94 -29.41 15.51
C ASP A 114 -1.44 -30.24 16.74
#